data_d9a81ed31cb24945536b7edb8ab35824
#
_entry.id   d9a81ed31cb24945536b7edb8ab35824
#
_cell.length_a   1.000
_cell.length_b   1.000
_cell.length_c   1.000
_cell.angle_alpha   90.00
_cell.angle_beta   90.00
_cell.angle_gamma   90.00
#
_symmetry.space_group_name_H-M   'P 1'
#
loop_
_entity.id
_entity.type
_entity.pdbx_description
1 polymer ?
#
loop_
_entity_poly.entity_id
_entity_poly.type
_entity_poly.pdbx_seq_one_letter_code
_entity_poly.pdbx_strand_id
1 'polypeptide(L)'
;EELIKKHIIGVQGNIWNEYMQNDERRDYQAFPRAIALAETGWTQNSRKNWNSFRNRMIEDFERMDVINVKACRNFFDVNINTHVYDGTLKAVLETFYPDAEIRYTTDGSAPTAKSELYTQPFIWEGNIDLQAAAFKGGKMLGKVNGKKLYANLISGKRYTTTPHWGWMSGDIFGENDVLGTDTTTLGLTNGKRGNIASFTPWVAFKLNEKNNNELVFS
;
A
#
# COMPACT_ATOMS: atom_id res chain seq x y z
N GLU A 1 -8.25 5.24 -30.15
CA GLU A 1 -8.94 5.17 -28.85
C GLU A 1 -10.47 5.09 -29.00
N GLU A 2 -11.11 5.92 -29.83
CA GLU A 2 -12.57 5.89 -30.07
C GLU A 2 -13.06 4.61 -30.77
N LEU A 3 -12.27 4.02 -31.66
CA LEU A 3 -12.60 2.76 -32.34
C LEU A 3 -12.69 1.59 -31.35
N ILE A 4 -11.86 1.57 -30.32
CA ILE A 4 -11.86 0.53 -29.26
C ILE A 4 -13.09 0.67 -28.37
N LYS A 5 -13.48 1.89 -28.02
CA LYS A 5 -14.65 2.15 -27.15
C LYS A 5 -15.95 1.57 -27.70
N LYS A 6 -16.11 1.51 -29.03
CA LYS A 6 -17.30 0.93 -29.68
C LYS A 6 -17.47 -0.58 -29.47
N HIS A 7 -16.41 -1.26 -29.09
CA HIS A 7 -16.41 -2.71 -28.89
C HIS A 7 -16.44 -3.11 -27.40
N ILE A 8 -16.39 -2.14 -26.49
CA ILE A 8 -16.50 -2.40 -25.06
C ILE A 8 -17.98 -2.51 -24.69
N ILE A 9 -18.43 -3.72 -24.35
CA ILE A 9 -19.83 -4.01 -23.98
C ILE A 9 -20.07 -4.01 -22.46
N GLY A 10 -19.00 -3.94 -21.66
CA GLY A 10 -19.12 -3.94 -20.20
C GLY A 10 -17.80 -4.19 -19.48
N VAL A 11 -17.89 -4.36 -18.19
CA VAL A 11 -16.78 -4.72 -17.30
C VAL A 11 -17.04 -6.05 -16.63
N GLN A 12 -16.00 -6.80 -16.34
CA GLN A 12 -16.06 -8.09 -15.70
C GLN A 12 -15.05 -8.19 -14.56
N GLY A 13 -15.47 -8.72 -13.41
CA GLY A 13 -14.59 -9.11 -12.32
C GLY A 13 -14.74 -10.59 -12.04
N ASN A 14 -13.63 -11.33 -12.01
CA ASN A 14 -13.62 -12.74 -11.69
C ASN A 14 -13.31 -12.97 -10.22
N ILE A 15 -14.06 -13.89 -9.58
CA ILE A 15 -13.80 -14.35 -8.23
C ILE A 15 -13.52 -15.85 -8.34
N TRP A 16 -12.27 -16.22 -8.05
CA TRP A 16 -11.83 -17.62 -8.08
C TRP A 16 -12.10 -18.26 -6.71
N ASN A 17 -12.76 -19.39 -6.69
CA ASN A 17 -13.27 -20.01 -5.46
C ASN A 17 -12.34 -21.07 -4.83
N GLU A 18 -11.14 -21.28 -5.36
CA GLU A 18 -10.19 -22.30 -4.89
C GLU A 18 -9.88 -22.20 -3.39
N TYR A 19 -9.98 -20.98 -2.83
CA TYR A 19 -9.69 -20.72 -1.42
C TYR A 19 -10.91 -20.17 -0.65
N MET A 20 -12.12 -20.33 -1.19
CA MET A 20 -13.37 -19.89 -0.56
C MET A 20 -14.07 -21.05 0.11
N GLN A 21 -13.83 -21.20 1.40
CA GLN A 21 -14.36 -22.32 2.17
C GLN A 21 -15.82 -22.14 2.62
N ASN A 22 -16.32 -20.90 2.60
CA ASN A 22 -17.68 -20.56 3.06
C ASN A 22 -18.16 -19.22 2.45
N ASP A 23 -19.43 -18.92 2.69
CA ASP A 23 -20.09 -17.71 2.18
C ASP A 23 -19.47 -16.41 2.73
N GLU A 24 -19.06 -16.40 3.98
CA GLU A 24 -18.39 -15.23 4.58
C GLU A 24 -17.08 -14.90 3.85
N ARG A 25 -16.31 -15.93 3.48
CA ARG A 25 -15.08 -15.72 2.71
C ARG A 25 -15.37 -15.22 1.31
N ARG A 26 -16.43 -15.69 0.67
CA ARG A 26 -16.91 -15.18 -0.63
C ARG A 26 -17.28 -13.70 -0.51
N ASP A 27 -18.09 -13.33 0.47
CA ASP A 27 -18.51 -11.96 0.70
C ASP A 27 -17.33 -11.04 0.94
N TYR A 28 -16.37 -11.49 1.78
CA TYR A 28 -15.12 -10.76 2.03
C TYR A 28 -14.30 -10.52 0.76
N GLN A 29 -14.25 -11.49 -0.14
CA GLN A 29 -13.53 -11.34 -1.42
C GLN A 29 -14.30 -10.46 -2.40
N ALA A 30 -15.63 -10.59 -2.46
CA ALA A 30 -16.46 -9.84 -3.39
C ALA A 30 -16.61 -8.37 -3.02
N PHE A 31 -16.86 -8.06 -1.75
CA PHE A 31 -17.21 -6.72 -1.31
C PHE A 31 -16.09 -6.06 -0.49
N PRO A 32 -15.85 -4.76 -0.70
CA PRO A 32 -16.57 -3.80 -1.55
C PRO A 32 -16.12 -3.76 -3.02
N ARG A 33 -15.25 -4.67 -3.47
CA ARG A 33 -14.65 -4.65 -4.83
C ARG A 33 -15.70 -4.65 -5.93
N ALA A 34 -16.78 -5.43 -5.75
CA ALA A 34 -17.90 -5.47 -6.70
C ALA A 34 -18.59 -4.10 -6.85
N ILE A 35 -18.69 -3.32 -5.76
CA ILE A 35 -19.26 -1.97 -5.81
C ILE A 35 -18.34 -1.05 -6.62
N ALA A 36 -17.03 -1.11 -6.42
CA ALA A 36 -16.07 -0.33 -7.21
C ALA A 36 -16.08 -0.72 -8.70
N LEU A 37 -16.26 -2.01 -9.00
CA LEU A 37 -16.43 -2.49 -10.38
C LEU A 37 -17.72 -1.94 -11.00
N ALA A 38 -18.82 -1.96 -10.27
CA ALA A 38 -20.10 -1.40 -10.69
C ALA A 38 -19.97 0.11 -10.97
N GLU A 39 -19.34 0.87 -10.07
CA GLU A 39 -19.05 2.29 -10.30
C GLU A 39 -18.28 2.52 -11.60
N THR A 40 -17.29 1.65 -11.86
CA THR A 40 -16.48 1.73 -13.08
C THR A 40 -17.30 1.49 -14.34
N GLY A 41 -18.24 0.54 -14.30
CA GLY A 41 -19.05 0.14 -15.45
C GLY A 41 -20.25 1.03 -15.72
N TRP A 42 -20.93 1.52 -14.66
CA TRP A 42 -22.18 2.26 -14.80
C TRP A 42 -22.00 3.78 -14.84
N THR A 43 -20.97 4.32 -14.17
CA THR A 43 -20.77 5.77 -14.13
C THR A 43 -20.01 6.25 -15.35
N GLN A 44 -20.58 7.20 -16.08
CA GLN A 44 -19.90 7.85 -17.20
C GLN A 44 -18.57 8.46 -16.77
N ASN A 45 -17.54 8.37 -17.62
CA ASN A 45 -16.18 8.82 -17.27
C ASN A 45 -16.11 10.29 -16.82
N SER A 46 -16.90 11.17 -17.45
CA SER A 46 -16.99 12.59 -17.10
C SER A 46 -17.64 12.86 -15.73
N ARG A 47 -18.33 11.87 -15.15
CA ARG A 47 -19.03 11.96 -13.88
C ARG A 47 -18.34 11.19 -12.75
N LYS A 48 -17.28 10.42 -13.07
CA LYS A 48 -16.51 9.70 -12.06
C LYS A 48 -15.79 10.68 -11.13
N ASN A 49 -16.05 10.53 -9.84
CA ASN A 49 -15.45 11.36 -8.82
C ASN A 49 -15.11 10.50 -7.60
N TRP A 50 -13.83 10.41 -7.29
CA TRP A 50 -13.32 9.56 -6.21
C TRP A 50 -13.86 9.95 -4.83
N ASN A 51 -13.93 11.25 -4.54
CA ASN A 51 -14.43 11.70 -3.25
C ASN A 51 -15.93 11.40 -3.07
N SER A 52 -16.72 11.61 -4.13
CA SER A 52 -18.14 11.23 -4.13
C SER A 52 -18.33 9.72 -3.94
N PHE A 53 -17.53 8.91 -4.63
CA PHE A 53 -17.55 7.45 -4.48
C PHE A 53 -17.21 7.03 -3.04
N ARG A 54 -16.14 7.57 -2.45
CA ARG A 54 -15.77 7.26 -1.06
C ARG A 54 -16.88 7.57 -0.06
N ASN A 55 -17.56 8.71 -0.23
CA ASN A 55 -18.67 9.08 0.66
C ASN A 55 -19.83 8.10 0.55
N ARG A 56 -20.21 7.69 -0.66
CA ARG A 56 -21.27 6.68 -0.86
C ARG A 56 -20.88 5.31 -0.31
N MET A 57 -19.60 4.95 -0.35
CA MET A 57 -19.10 3.70 0.22
C MET A 57 -19.42 3.54 1.71
N ILE A 58 -19.46 4.64 2.48
CA ILE A 58 -19.83 4.59 3.91
C ILE A 58 -21.26 4.09 4.06
N GLU A 59 -22.20 4.66 3.30
CA GLU A 59 -23.59 4.23 3.30
C GLU A 59 -23.77 2.79 2.78
N ASP A 60 -22.96 2.39 1.79
CA ASP A 60 -23.00 1.03 1.27
C ASP A 60 -22.51 0.01 2.30
N PHE A 61 -21.53 0.35 3.13
CA PHE A 61 -21.14 -0.50 4.27
C PHE A 61 -22.28 -0.65 5.29
N GLU A 62 -23.00 0.43 5.59
CA GLU A 62 -24.18 0.37 6.47
C GLU A 62 -25.27 -0.54 5.90
N ARG A 63 -25.55 -0.42 4.59
CA ARG A 63 -26.50 -1.30 3.88
C ARG A 63 -26.05 -2.77 3.91
N MET A 64 -24.77 -3.04 3.67
CA MET A 64 -24.20 -4.39 3.75
C MET A 64 -24.33 -4.98 5.15
N ASP A 65 -24.18 -4.17 6.21
CA ASP A 65 -24.38 -4.62 7.59
C ASP A 65 -25.83 -5.03 7.86
N VAL A 66 -26.79 -4.25 7.38
CA VAL A 66 -28.22 -4.55 7.54
C VAL A 66 -28.59 -5.92 6.91
N ILE A 67 -28.01 -6.22 5.75
CA ILE A 67 -28.27 -7.50 5.05
C ILE A 67 -27.24 -8.59 5.39
N ASN A 68 -26.41 -8.35 6.42
CA ASN A 68 -25.42 -9.29 6.95
C ASN A 68 -24.33 -9.75 5.96
N VAL A 69 -23.96 -8.93 4.99
CA VAL A 69 -22.85 -9.20 4.06
C VAL A 69 -21.52 -8.95 4.79
N LYS A 70 -20.65 -9.95 4.82
CA LYS A 70 -19.34 -9.92 5.50
C LYS A 70 -18.26 -9.27 4.63
N ALA A 71 -18.47 -8.02 4.26
CA ALA A 71 -17.55 -7.27 3.42
C ALA A 71 -16.16 -7.06 4.05
N CYS A 72 -15.14 -6.96 3.21
CA CYS A 72 -13.79 -6.56 3.63
C CYS A 72 -13.78 -5.13 4.15
N ARG A 73 -13.32 -4.92 5.39
CA ARG A 73 -13.34 -3.63 6.09
C ARG A 73 -12.07 -2.80 5.93
N ASN A 74 -11.16 -3.19 5.06
CA ASN A 74 -9.88 -2.45 4.86
C ASN A 74 -10.09 -1.00 4.40
N PHE A 75 -11.28 -0.63 3.97
CA PHE A 75 -11.67 0.76 3.69
C PHE A 75 -11.49 1.68 4.91
N PHE A 76 -11.66 1.13 6.11
CA PHE A 76 -11.57 1.85 7.38
C PHE A 76 -10.16 1.81 7.99
N ASP A 77 -9.27 1.02 7.42
CA ASP A 77 -7.92 0.81 7.94
C ASP A 77 -6.95 1.90 7.46
N VAL A 78 -5.82 2.03 8.15
CA VAL A 78 -4.70 2.86 7.73
C VAL A 78 -3.71 1.99 6.95
N ASN A 79 -3.36 2.42 5.75
CA ASN A 79 -2.26 1.86 4.97
C ASN A 79 -0.95 2.53 5.41
N ILE A 80 0.05 1.71 5.74
CA ILE A 80 1.39 2.16 6.10
C ILE A 80 2.32 1.87 4.92
N ASN A 81 2.77 2.92 4.26
CA ASN A 81 3.71 2.87 3.15
C ASN A 81 4.99 3.62 3.46
N THR A 82 6.03 3.37 2.69
CA THR A 82 7.27 4.15 2.72
C THR A 82 7.59 4.59 1.31
N HIS A 83 7.96 5.87 1.15
CA HIS A 83 8.34 6.45 -0.13
C HIS A 83 9.60 7.30 0.04
N VAL A 84 10.39 7.39 -1.03
CA VAL A 84 11.57 8.25 -1.07
C VAL A 84 11.17 9.60 -1.64
N TYR A 85 11.34 10.64 -0.83
CA TYR A 85 11.17 12.04 -1.22
C TYR A 85 12.52 12.75 -1.10
N ASP A 86 13.02 13.32 -2.19
CA ASP A 86 14.30 14.04 -2.24
C ASP A 86 15.47 13.24 -1.64
N GLY A 87 15.53 11.94 -1.98
CA GLY A 87 16.56 11.03 -1.49
C GLY A 87 16.45 10.65 -0.01
N THR A 88 15.32 11.00 0.64
CA THR A 88 15.04 10.66 2.03
C THR A 88 13.82 9.75 2.13
N LEU A 89 13.97 8.65 2.84
CA LEU A 89 12.89 7.70 3.09
C LEU A 89 11.93 8.25 4.15
N LYS A 90 10.64 8.32 3.82
CA LYS A 90 9.58 8.79 4.72
C LYS A 90 8.47 7.76 4.87
N ALA A 91 7.89 7.67 6.05
CA ALA A 91 6.67 6.93 6.30
C ALA A 91 5.45 7.75 5.84
N VAL A 92 4.54 7.10 5.13
CA VAL A 92 3.29 7.68 4.61
C VAL A 92 2.13 6.87 5.14
N LEU A 93 1.20 7.53 5.80
CA LEU A 93 0.00 6.92 6.34
C LEU A 93 -1.22 7.42 5.59
N GLU A 94 -2.05 6.52 5.10
CA GLU A 94 -3.22 6.86 4.30
C GLU A 94 -4.43 6.03 4.70
N THR A 95 -5.62 6.61 4.59
CA THR A 95 -6.89 5.88 4.74
C THR A 95 -7.85 6.26 3.62
N PHE A 96 -8.71 5.34 3.24
CA PHE A 96 -9.78 5.62 2.27
C PHE A 96 -10.97 6.34 2.92
N TYR A 97 -11.13 6.24 4.24
CA TYR A 97 -12.24 6.91 4.93
C TYR A 97 -12.05 8.44 4.91
N PRO A 98 -13.02 9.21 4.37
CA PRO A 98 -12.88 10.65 4.29
C PRO A 98 -12.92 11.31 5.67
N ASP A 99 -12.13 12.38 5.83
CA ASP A 99 -12.07 13.21 7.05
C ASP A 99 -11.74 12.44 8.33
N ALA A 100 -11.08 11.29 8.22
CA ALA A 100 -10.58 10.57 9.38
C ALA A 100 -9.27 11.18 9.89
N GLU A 101 -9.12 11.24 11.20
CA GLU A 101 -7.85 11.50 11.85
C GLU A 101 -7.04 10.21 11.89
N ILE A 102 -5.83 10.24 11.33
CA ILE A 102 -4.90 9.12 11.47
C ILE A 102 -4.05 9.38 12.72
N ARG A 103 -4.10 8.46 13.67
CA ARG A 103 -3.28 8.47 14.88
C ARG A 103 -2.28 7.33 14.83
N TYR A 104 -1.05 7.57 15.34
CA TYR A 104 -0.01 6.56 15.27
C TYR A 104 0.89 6.56 16.50
N THR A 105 1.64 5.48 16.66
CA THR A 105 2.72 5.28 17.64
C THR A 105 3.91 4.63 16.96
N THR A 106 5.09 4.77 17.51
CA THR A 106 6.34 4.22 16.94
C THR A 106 7.00 3.16 17.82
N ASP A 107 6.38 2.85 18.96
CA ASP A 107 6.88 1.94 19.98
C ASP A 107 6.15 0.58 20.02
N GLY A 108 5.25 0.33 19.07
CA GLY A 108 4.44 -0.88 18.98
C GLY A 108 3.17 -0.85 19.83
N SER A 109 2.93 0.20 20.61
CA SER A 109 1.68 0.34 21.36
C SER A 109 0.50 0.64 20.41
N ALA A 110 -0.70 0.19 20.78
CA ALA A 110 -1.89 0.50 19.99
C ALA A 110 -2.23 1.99 20.09
N PRO A 111 -2.42 2.70 18.97
CA PRO A 111 -2.77 4.11 19.00
C PRO A 111 -4.18 4.33 19.57
N THR A 112 -4.33 5.43 20.28
CA THR A 112 -5.59 5.93 20.84
C THR A 112 -5.96 7.26 20.20
N ALA A 113 -7.16 7.78 20.49
CA ALA A 113 -7.56 9.11 20.02
C ALA A 113 -6.65 10.25 20.55
N LYS A 114 -5.80 9.96 21.55
CA LYS A 114 -4.84 10.91 22.14
C LYS A 114 -3.41 10.73 21.61
N SER A 115 -3.15 9.68 20.84
CA SER A 115 -1.84 9.44 20.23
C SER A 115 -1.52 10.51 19.20
N GLU A 116 -0.28 10.53 18.71
CA GLU A 116 0.18 11.52 17.76
C GLU A 116 -0.68 11.56 16.50
N LEU A 117 -1.01 12.77 16.05
CA LEU A 117 -1.80 13.00 14.85
C LEU A 117 -0.87 13.03 13.63
N TYR A 118 -1.15 12.17 12.68
CA TYR A 118 -0.45 12.20 11.40
C TYR A 118 -0.97 13.35 10.53
N THR A 119 -0.09 14.26 10.15
CA THR A 119 -0.41 15.40 9.29
C THR A 119 0.37 15.41 7.98
N GLN A 120 1.55 14.77 7.96
CA GLN A 120 2.42 14.72 6.79
C GLN A 120 3.40 13.55 6.88
N PRO A 121 4.02 13.13 5.75
CA PRO A 121 5.06 12.11 5.75
C PRO A 121 6.21 12.48 6.70
N PHE A 122 6.64 11.54 7.52
CA PHE A 122 7.69 11.75 8.51
C PHE A 122 8.89 10.81 8.33
N ILE A 123 10.05 11.27 8.80
CA ILE A 123 11.30 10.52 8.84
C ILE A 123 11.37 9.80 10.20
N TRP A 124 11.97 8.63 10.23
CA TRP A 124 12.27 7.90 11.46
C TRP A 124 13.75 7.51 11.49
N GLU A 125 14.26 7.24 12.68
CA GLU A 125 15.63 6.77 12.89
C GLU A 125 15.62 5.34 13.44
N GLY A 126 16.59 4.53 12.98
CA GLY A 126 16.75 3.16 13.45
C GLY A 126 15.57 2.25 13.12
N ASN A 127 15.21 1.40 14.07
CA ASN A 127 14.10 0.46 13.93
C ASN A 127 12.93 0.92 14.78
N ILE A 128 11.75 1.03 14.17
CA ILE A 128 10.51 1.36 14.88
C ILE A 128 9.43 0.29 14.63
N ASP A 129 8.54 0.14 15.59
CA ASP A 129 7.30 -0.65 15.45
C ASP A 129 6.14 0.34 15.29
N LEU A 130 5.87 0.72 14.06
CA LEU A 130 4.85 1.71 13.71
C LEU A 130 3.47 1.07 13.76
N GLN A 131 2.59 1.61 14.59
CA GLN A 131 1.19 1.23 14.67
C GLN A 131 0.34 2.43 14.27
N ALA A 132 -0.71 2.22 13.48
CA ALA A 132 -1.59 3.29 13.04
C ALA A 132 -3.05 2.86 12.98
N ALA A 133 -3.96 3.77 13.29
CA ALA A 133 -5.39 3.58 13.16
C ALA A 133 -6.09 4.88 12.77
N ALA A 134 -7.23 4.74 12.11
CA ALA A 134 -8.09 5.86 11.73
C ALA A 134 -9.14 6.11 12.81
N PHE A 135 -9.40 7.39 13.10
CA PHE A 135 -10.39 7.82 14.09
C PHE A 135 -11.34 8.87 13.50
N LYS A 136 -12.56 8.87 13.97
CA LYS A 136 -13.53 9.95 13.73
C LYS A 136 -14.35 10.22 14.98
N GLY A 137 -14.39 11.48 15.42
CA GLY A 137 -15.08 11.85 16.65
C GLY A 137 -14.57 11.09 17.88
N GLY A 138 -13.28 10.78 17.94
CA GLY A 138 -12.65 10.04 19.03
C GLY A 138 -12.87 8.52 19.01
N LYS A 139 -13.65 7.99 18.07
CA LYS A 139 -13.87 6.55 17.91
C LYS A 139 -12.97 5.99 16.80
N MET A 140 -12.35 4.84 17.06
CA MET A 140 -11.60 4.09 16.05
C MET A 140 -12.54 3.50 15.01
N LEU A 141 -12.21 3.65 13.72
CA LEU A 141 -13.06 3.25 12.59
C LEU A 141 -12.82 1.80 12.16
N GLY A 142 -11.58 1.42 11.97
CA GLY A 142 -11.16 0.09 11.52
C GLY A 142 -10.39 -0.62 12.63
N LYS A 143 -9.35 -1.32 12.21
CA LYS A 143 -8.41 -1.97 13.12
C LYS A 143 -7.09 -1.22 13.18
N VAL A 144 -6.28 -1.51 14.19
CA VAL A 144 -4.89 -1.08 14.25
C VAL A 144 -4.10 -1.89 13.20
N ASN A 145 -3.39 -1.19 12.34
CA ASN A 145 -2.41 -1.78 11.44
C ASN A 145 -1.01 -1.43 11.92
N GLY A 146 -0.14 -2.44 11.94
CA GLY A 146 1.24 -2.31 12.37
C GLY A 146 2.23 -2.69 11.28
N LYS A 147 3.38 -2.03 11.29
CA LYS A 147 4.50 -2.34 10.42
C LYS A 147 5.82 -2.00 11.09
N LYS A 148 6.73 -2.97 11.11
CA LYS A 148 8.11 -2.71 11.52
C LYS A 148 8.85 -2.03 10.39
N LEU A 149 9.39 -0.85 10.65
CA LEU A 149 10.18 -0.07 9.71
C LEU A 149 11.64 -0.05 10.17
N TYR A 150 12.52 -0.12 9.21
CA TYR A 150 13.98 -0.21 9.42
C TYR A 150 14.63 0.95 8.67
N ALA A 151 15.43 1.75 9.36
CA ALA A 151 16.26 2.78 8.74
C ALA A 151 17.73 2.54 9.08
N ASN A 152 18.57 2.65 8.07
CA ASN A 152 20.01 2.50 8.16
C ASN A 152 20.70 3.42 7.15
N LEU A 153 22.02 3.35 7.05
CA LEU A 153 22.82 4.23 6.18
C LEU A 153 22.46 4.14 4.68
N ILE A 154 21.93 3.01 4.24
CA ILE A 154 21.54 2.81 2.84
C ILE A 154 20.05 3.05 2.57
N SER A 155 19.26 3.33 3.60
CA SER A 155 17.82 3.60 3.45
C SER A 155 17.57 4.78 2.50
N GLY A 156 16.72 4.56 1.50
CA GLY A 156 16.40 5.55 0.47
C GLY A 156 17.50 5.79 -0.56
N LYS A 157 18.63 5.08 -0.50
CA LYS A 157 19.70 5.20 -1.50
C LYS A 157 19.42 4.34 -2.71
N ARG A 158 19.70 4.88 -3.90
CA ARG A 158 19.68 4.08 -5.12
C ARG A 158 20.87 3.13 -5.15
N TYR A 159 20.70 2.00 -5.76
CA TYR A 159 21.74 1.00 -5.95
C TYR A 159 21.79 0.55 -7.41
N THR A 160 22.89 -0.07 -7.78
CA THR A 160 23.05 -0.71 -9.08
C THR A 160 23.15 -2.22 -8.89
N THR A 161 22.59 -2.96 -9.82
CA THR A 161 22.65 -4.43 -9.82
C THR A 161 23.37 -4.93 -11.06
N THR A 162 24.03 -6.05 -10.94
CA THR A 162 24.53 -6.77 -12.12
C THR A 162 23.37 -7.38 -12.86
N PRO A 163 23.28 -7.24 -14.21
CA PRO A 163 22.25 -7.92 -14.98
C PRO A 163 22.27 -9.43 -14.72
N HIS A 164 21.13 -10.00 -14.40
CA HIS A 164 20.97 -11.43 -14.25
C HIS A 164 20.54 -12.03 -15.59
N TRP A 165 21.23 -13.08 -16.02
CA TRP A 165 20.88 -13.79 -17.25
C TRP A 165 19.75 -14.79 -16.95
N GLY A 166 18.59 -14.56 -17.55
CA GLY A 166 17.47 -15.47 -17.44
C GLY A 166 16.12 -14.76 -17.47
N TRP A 167 15.05 -15.52 -17.37
CA TRP A 167 13.65 -15.02 -17.34
C TRP A 167 13.31 -14.17 -16.11
N MET A 168 14.21 -14.12 -15.15
CA MET A 168 14.14 -13.22 -14.00
C MET A 168 15.00 -11.96 -14.18
N SER A 169 15.37 -11.62 -15.42
CA SER A 169 16.07 -10.38 -15.71
C SER A 169 15.13 -9.20 -15.51
N GLY A 170 15.38 -8.42 -14.50
CA GLY A 170 14.61 -7.25 -14.10
C GLY A 170 14.96 -6.84 -12.69
N ASP A 171 14.58 -5.66 -12.29
CA ASP A 171 14.70 -5.22 -10.91
C ASP A 171 13.64 -5.96 -10.07
N ILE A 172 14.04 -7.11 -9.49
CA ILE A 172 13.18 -7.88 -8.59
C ILE A 172 13.03 -7.25 -7.21
N PHE A 173 13.79 -6.18 -6.96
CA PHE A 173 13.79 -5.43 -5.70
C PHE A 173 13.11 -4.08 -5.85
N GLY A 174 12.09 -4.00 -6.67
CA GLY A 174 11.33 -2.80 -6.88
C GLY A 174 10.79 -2.17 -5.60
N GLU A 175 10.42 -0.90 -5.68
CA GLU A 175 9.91 -0.14 -4.53
C GLU A 175 8.72 -0.83 -3.84
N ASN A 176 7.95 -1.59 -4.59
CA ASN A 176 6.77 -2.29 -4.09
C ASN A 176 7.01 -3.77 -3.76
N ASP A 177 8.26 -4.22 -3.76
CA ASP A 177 8.63 -5.64 -3.61
C ASP A 177 7.91 -6.57 -4.62
N VAL A 178 7.57 -6.04 -5.79
CA VAL A 178 6.90 -6.78 -6.86
C VAL A 178 7.92 -7.18 -7.93
N LEU A 179 8.00 -8.44 -8.20
CA LEU A 179 8.93 -9.02 -9.19
C LEU A 179 8.81 -8.31 -10.55
N GLY A 180 9.90 -7.71 -11.00
CA GLY A 180 10.07 -7.24 -12.36
C GLY A 180 9.29 -5.99 -12.77
N THR A 181 8.66 -5.27 -11.86
CA THR A 181 7.80 -4.13 -12.20
C THR A 181 8.32 -2.76 -11.78
N ASP A 182 9.27 -2.72 -10.85
CA ASP A 182 9.80 -1.44 -10.36
C ASP A 182 11.19 -1.16 -10.94
N THR A 183 11.30 -0.05 -11.64
CA THR A 183 12.56 0.43 -12.23
C THR A 183 13.29 1.46 -11.36
N THR A 184 12.76 1.73 -10.16
CA THR A 184 13.31 2.79 -9.29
C THR A 184 14.60 2.40 -8.58
N THR A 185 14.92 1.11 -8.53
CA THR A 185 16.08 0.55 -7.80
C THR A 185 16.09 0.94 -6.31
N LEU A 186 14.94 0.94 -5.68
CA LEU A 186 14.77 1.31 -4.27
C LEU A 186 14.25 0.16 -3.39
N GLY A 187 13.98 -1.01 -3.96
CA GLY A 187 13.36 -2.12 -3.25
C GLY A 187 14.14 -2.60 -2.01
N LEU A 188 15.47 -2.63 -2.07
CA LEU A 188 16.31 -3.02 -0.94
C LEU A 188 16.47 -1.94 0.14
N THR A 189 16.14 -0.69 -0.18
CA THR A 189 16.40 0.48 0.69
C THR A 189 15.13 1.18 1.15
N ASN A 190 13.96 0.63 0.84
CA ASN A 190 12.65 1.25 1.11
C ASN A 190 12.17 1.09 2.57
N GLY A 191 13.00 0.54 3.46
CA GLY A 191 12.65 0.35 4.87
C GLY A 191 11.67 -0.79 5.15
N LYS A 192 11.32 -1.59 4.14
CA LYS A 192 10.45 -2.76 4.27
C LYS A 192 11.28 -4.05 4.35
N ARG A 193 10.75 -5.06 5.00
CA ARG A 193 11.33 -6.41 4.99
C ARG A 193 10.52 -7.28 4.03
N GLY A 194 11.13 -7.66 2.92
CA GLY A 194 10.53 -8.59 1.95
C GLY A 194 10.57 -10.05 2.44
N ASN A 195 9.72 -10.86 1.87
CA ASN A 195 9.64 -12.29 2.19
C ASN A 195 10.67 -13.13 1.41
N ILE A 196 11.07 -12.66 0.23
CA ILE A 196 12.00 -13.36 -0.66
C ILE A 196 12.96 -12.31 -1.23
N ALA A 197 14.26 -12.56 -1.07
CA ALA A 197 15.29 -11.85 -1.79
C ALA A 197 16.01 -12.84 -2.70
N SER A 198 15.95 -12.60 -4.00
CA SER A 198 16.76 -13.31 -4.97
C SER A 198 17.87 -12.38 -5.42
N PHE A 199 19.12 -12.73 -5.18
CA PHE A 199 20.25 -11.86 -5.45
C PHE A 199 20.82 -12.09 -6.84
N THR A 200 21.10 -11.02 -7.53
CA THR A 200 22.21 -10.95 -8.47
C THR A 200 23.53 -11.09 -7.71
N PRO A 201 24.63 -11.48 -8.36
CA PRO A 201 25.88 -11.79 -7.65
C PRO A 201 26.37 -10.71 -6.71
N TRP A 202 26.04 -9.45 -6.99
CA TRP A 202 26.39 -8.33 -6.11
C TRP A 202 25.51 -7.11 -6.36
N VAL A 203 25.35 -6.29 -5.31
CA VAL A 203 24.64 -5.02 -5.30
C VAL A 203 25.57 -3.94 -4.76
N ALA A 204 25.70 -2.83 -5.46
CA ALA A 204 26.55 -1.72 -5.06
C ALA A 204 25.71 -0.50 -4.64
N PHE A 205 26.04 0.08 -3.50
CA PHE A 205 25.44 1.31 -2.99
C PHE A 205 26.46 2.44 -2.99
N LYS A 206 26.10 3.57 -3.59
CA LYS A 206 26.92 4.78 -3.51
C LYS A 206 26.47 5.59 -2.30
N LEU A 207 27.28 5.57 -1.25
CA LEU A 207 26.96 6.21 0.03
C LEU A 207 27.36 7.69 0.09
N ASN A 208 28.38 8.07 -0.65
CA ASN A 208 28.89 9.44 -0.63
C ASN A 208 29.37 9.87 -2.03
N GLU A 209 28.67 10.82 -2.61
CA GLU A 209 29.03 11.32 -3.95
C GLU A 209 30.38 12.03 -4.00
N LYS A 210 30.81 12.69 -2.88
CA LYS A 210 32.06 13.40 -2.84
C LYS A 210 33.28 12.48 -2.82
N ASN A 211 33.16 11.31 -2.22
CA ASN A 211 34.29 10.39 -2.01
C ASN A 211 34.19 9.11 -2.86
N ASN A 212 33.18 8.98 -3.71
CA ASN A 212 32.95 7.77 -4.52
C ASN A 212 32.97 6.45 -3.72
N ASN A 213 32.65 6.51 -2.44
CA ASN A 213 32.60 5.31 -1.61
C ASN A 213 31.42 4.43 -2.00
N GLU A 214 31.70 3.18 -2.31
CA GLU A 214 30.70 2.17 -2.62
C GLU A 214 30.72 1.07 -1.55
N LEU A 215 29.53 0.62 -1.14
CA LEU A 215 29.37 -0.62 -0.40
C LEU A 215 28.95 -1.70 -1.39
N VAL A 216 29.72 -2.76 -1.46
CA VAL A 216 29.45 -3.90 -2.32
C VAL A 216 29.10 -5.10 -1.44
N PHE A 217 27.99 -5.75 -1.73
CA PHE A 217 27.56 -7.00 -1.10
C PHE A 217 27.62 -8.12 -2.13
N SER A 218 28.21 -9.25 -1.77
CA SER A 218 28.30 -10.45 -2.59
C SER A 218 27.52 -11.60 -1.99
#